data_9f216eca327eef519ba3c1007a539db1
#
_entry.id   9f216eca327eef519ba3c1007a539db1
#
_cell.length_a   1.000
_cell.length_b   1.000
_cell.length_c   1.000
_cell.angle_alpha   90.00
_cell.angle_beta   90.00
_cell.angle_gamma   90.00
#
_symmetry.space_group_name_H-M   'P 1'
#
loop_
_entity.id
_entity.type
_entity.pdbx_description
1 polymer ?
#
loop_
_entity_poly.entity_id
_entity_poly.type
_entity_poly.pdbx_seq_one_letter_code
_entity_poly.pdbx_strand_id
1 'polypeptide(L)'
;MKKLLTTLFLAFAMVAAFASDKIFLHGGKTIDGKVVKLDDFKIIYKYEGEDAEQTVTKKAVEKIQYSSGRTEQISEKVVVSSKADWEKVEILLDKSEIVGLKKIGEVKGKTSGYFSGYVSGAAADKKANKKMLEAAAEMGCPFVYMTSDSGNSGAFSYGKQALKKGIAYNYDDKE
;
A
#
# COMPACT_ATOMS: atom_id res chain seq x y z
N MET A 1 -12.01 58.27 -4.99
CA MET A 1 -11.51 57.45 -3.89
C MET A 1 -12.47 56.30 -3.51
N LYS A 2 -13.75 56.53 -3.28
CA LYS A 2 -14.74 55.46 -2.94
C LYS A 2 -14.85 54.35 -3.99
N LYS A 3 -14.81 54.66 -5.29
CA LYS A 3 -14.88 53.68 -6.39
C LYS A 3 -13.64 52.80 -6.50
N LEU A 4 -12.46 53.32 -6.12
CA LEU A 4 -11.19 52.57 -6.13
C LEU A 4 -11.15 51.55 -4.98
N LEU A 5 -11.73 51.87 -3.83
CA LEU A 5 -11.80 50.98 -2.68
C LEU A 5 -12.73 49.78 -2.92
N THR A 6 -13.87 50.02 -3.64
CA THR A 6 -14.81 48.96 -3.99
C THR A 6 -14.26 47.99 -5.01
N THR A 7 -13.48 48.45 -5.99
CA THR A 7 -12.82 47.57 -6.96
C THR A 7 -11.72 46.69 -6.33
N LEU A 8 -10.98 47.25 -5.36
CA LEU A 8 -9.97 46.51 -4.62
C LEU A 8 -10.56 45.42 -3.73
N PHE A 9 -11.73 45.69 -3.11
CA PHE A 9 -12.44 44.72 -2.27
C PHE A 9 -13.06 43.57 -3.11
N LEU A 10 -13.55 43.89 -4.31
CA LEU A 10 -14.09 42.90 -5.23
C LEU A 10 -13.01 41.98 -5.82
N ALA A 11 -11.77 42.50 -6.05
CA ALA A 11 -10.64 41.71 -6.50
C ALA A 11 -10.12 40.75 -5.42
N PHE A 12 -10.26 41.11 -4.13
CA PHE A 12 -9.83 40.24 -3.02
C PHE A 12 -10.85 39.12 -2.73
N ALA A 13 -12.12 39.31 -3.07
CA ALA A 13 -13.17 38.29 -2.88
C ALA A 13 -13.07 37.13 -3.92
N MET A 14 -12.37 37.32 -5.05
CA MET A 14 -12.20 36.28 -6.08
C MET A 14 -11.10 35.25 -5.78
N VAL A 15 -10.35 35.39 -4.70
CA VAL A 15 -9.27 34.45 -4.31
C VAL A 15 -9.78 33.38 -3.33
N ALA A 16 -11.07 33.25 -3.12
CA ALA A 16 -11.66 32.05 -2.53
C ALA A 16 -11.67 30.91 -3.57
N ALA A 17 -10.50 30.70 -4.19
CA ALA A 17 -10.28 29.63 -5.15
C ALA A 17 -10.34 28.29 -4.43
N PHE A 18 -11.15 27.42 -4.91
CA PHE A 18 -11.29 26.00 -4.71
C PHE A 18 -10.03 25.37 -4.10
N ALA A 19 -9.90 25.44 -2.79
CA ALA A 19 -8.83 24.78 -2.10
C ALA A 19 -9.24 23.30 -2.01
N SER A 20 -8.76 22.49 -2.96
CA SER A 20 -8.88 21.04 -2.91
C SER A 20 -7.88 20.47 -1.90
N ASP A 21 -8.20 19.31 -1.35
CA ASP A 21 -7.23 18.57 -0.56
C ASP A 21 -6.18 17.96 -1.51
N LYS A 22 -4.96 17.79 -1.01
CA LYS A 22 -3.83 17.18 -1.74
C LYS A 22 -3.40 15.91 -1.05
N ILE A 23 -3.47 14.78 -1.75
CA ILE A 23 -3.02 13.48 -1.26
C ILE A 23 -1.66 13.19 -1.91
N PHE A 24 -0.60 13.18 -1.11
CA PHE A 24 0.76 12.91 -1.55
C PHE A 24 1.06 11.43 -1.46
N LEU A 25 1.45 10.81 -2.59
CA LEU A 25 1.82 9.41 -2.65
C LEU A 25 3.32 9.21 -2.49
N HIS A 26 3.74 8.11 -1.89
CA HIS A 26 5.16 7.73 -1.76
C HIS A 26 5.88 7.59 -3.10
N GLY A 27 5.15 7.31 -4.19
CA GLY A 27 5.65 7.30 -5.56
C GLY A 27 5.89 8.68 -6.17
N GLY A 28 5.70 9.77 -5.41
CA GLY A 28 5.91 11.14 -5.87
C GLY A 28 4.74 11.72 -6.69
N LYS A 29 3.66 10.98 -6.89
CA LYS A 29 2.41 11.47 -7.48
C LYS A 29 1.60 12.23 -6.43
N THR A 30 0.85 13.24 -6.88
CA THR A 30 -0.12 13.95 -6.03
C THR A 30 -1.50 13.81 -6.64
N ILE A 31 -2.49 13.56 -5.80
CA ILE A 31 -3.90 13.53 -6.18
C ILE A 31 -4.53 14.82 -5.63
N ASP A 32 -5.07 15.64 -6.53
CA ASP A 32 -5.86 16.81 -6.17
C ASP A 32 -7.34 16.42 -6.18
N GLY A 33 -8.01 16.59 -5.03
CA GLY A 33 -9.39 16.19 -4.88
C GLY A 33 -9.89 16.42 -3.45
N LYS A 34 -11.11 16.03 -3.18
CA LYS A 34 -11.73 16.13 -1.85
C LYS A 34 -11.68 14.79 -1.14
N VAL A 35 -11.04 14.73 0.01
CA VAL A 35 -11.08 13.55 0.89
C VAL A 35 -12.49 13.42 1.48
N VAL A 36 -13.12 12.27 1.24
CA VAL A 36 -14.48 11.97 1.72
C VAL A 36 -14.42 11.23 3.05
N LYS A 37 -13.54 10.21 3.12
CA LYS A 37 -13.43 9.35 4.31
C LYS A 37 -12.07 8.69 4.40
N LEU A 38 -11.58 8.53 5.61
CA LEU A 38 -10.45 7.67 5.96
C LEU A 38 -10.98 6.41 6.64
N ASP A 39 -10.90 5.27 5.95
CA ASP A 39 -11.18 3.95 6.51
C ASP A 39 -9.90 3.34 7.10
N ASP A 40 -9.97 2.11 7.64
CA ASP A 40 -8.84 1.45 8.29
C ASP A 40 -7.64 1.28 7.35
N PHE A 41 -7.87 0.83 6.12
CA PHE A 41 -6.82 0.53 5.14
C PHE A 41 -6.78 1.47 3.94
N LYS A 42 -7.82 2.27 3.72
CA LYS A 42 -7.99 3.05 2.50
C LYS A 42 -8.47 4.47 2.76
N ILE A 43 -8.21 5.33 1.79
CA ILE A 43 -8.72 6.70 1.72
C ILE A 43 -9.69 6.75 0.55
N ILE A 44 -10.88 7.28 0.80
CA ILE A 44 -11.91 7.53 -0.21
C ILE A 44 -11.88 9.02 -0.53
N TYR A 45 -11.79 9.35 -1.80
CA TYR A 45 -11.72 10.73 -2.29
C TYR A 45 -12.51 10.90 -3.58
N LYS A 46 -12.77 12.13 -3.95
CA LYS A 46 -13.39 12.52 -5.24
C LYS A 46 -12.49 13.51 -5.94
N TYR A 47 -12.34 13.37 -7.24
CA TYR A 47 -11.74 14.42 -8.04
C TYR A 47 -12.65 15.65 -8.07
N GLU A 48 -12.06 16.83 -8.23
CA GLU A 48 -12.83 18.06 -8.31
C GLU A 48 -13.73 18.03 -9.56
N GLY A 49 -15.02 18.35 -9.36
CA GLY A 49 -16.02 18.31 -10.41
C GLY A 49 -16.57 16.92 -10.76
N GLU A 50 -16.14 15.87 -10.04
CA GLU A 50 -16.63 14.51 -10.24
C GLU A 50 -17.43 14.02 -9.02
N ASP A 51 -18.53 13.29 -9.29
CA ASP A 51 -19.33 12.66 -8.22
C ASP A 51 -18.83 11.26 -7.86
N ALA A 52 -18.02 10.65 -8.73
CA ALA A 52 -17.50 9.30 -8.56
C ALA A 52 -16.46 9.24 -7.43
N GLU A 53 -16.67 8.31 -6.49
CA GLU A 53 -15.71 8.04 -5.43
C GLU A 53 -14.57 7.18 -5.95
N GLN A 54 -13.36 7.60 -5.63
CA GLN A 54 -12.12 6.89 -5.89
C GLN A 54 -11.52 6.39 -4.58
N THR A 55 -10.64 5.41 -4.67
CA THR A 55 -10.02 4.80 -3.50
C THR A 55 -8.53 4.65 -3.71
N VAL A 56 -7.74 4.91 -2.65
CA VAL A 56 -6.31 4.63 -2.59
C VAL A 56 -5.96 4.01 -1.24
N THR A 57 -5.04 3.05 -1.21
CA THR A 57 -4.59 2.48 0.06
C THR A 57 -3.80 3.49 0.89
N LYS A 58 -3.95 3.46 2.21
CA LYS A 58 -3.10 4.24 3.13
C LYS A 58 -1.62 3.92 2.96
N LYS A 59 -1.28 2.67 2.59
CA LYS A 59 0.11 2.24 2.36
C LYS A 59 0.81 3.03 1.25
N ALA A 60 0.05 3.47 0.23
CA ALA A 60 0.59 4.28 -0.87
C ALA A 60 0.72 5.76 -0.54
N VAL A 61 0.04 6.24 0.51
CA VAL A 61 -0.09 7.67 0.83
C VAL A 61 0.89 8.08 1.91
N GLU A 62 1.74 9.06 1.62
CA GLU A 62 2.63 9.70 2.60
C GLU A 62 1.83 10.57 3.56
N LYS A 63 1.15 11.57 3.01
CA LYS A 63 0.41 12.57 3.78
C LYS A 63 -0.75 13.16 3.01
N ILE A 64 -1.67 13.78 3.73
CA ILE A 64 -2.76 14.58 3.18
C ILE A 64 -2.58 16.01 3.66
N GLN A 65 -2.65 16.96 2.74
CA GLN A 65 -2.79 18.38 3.03
C GLN A 65 -4.23 18.78 2.72
N TYR A 66 -4.98 19.08 3.75
CA TYR A 66 -6.37 19.49 3.60
C TYR A 66 -6.46 20.95 3.13
N SER A 67 -7.56 21.27 2.48
CA SER A 67 -7.90 22.64 2.05
C SER A 67 -7.90 23.66 3.18
N SER A 68 -8.11 23.22 4.42
CA SER A 68 -7.98 24.03 5.64
C SER A 68 -6.54 24.41 6.01
N GLY A 69 -5.53 23.89 5.31
CA GLY A 69 -4.11 24.03 5.62
C GLY A 69 -3.57 22.99 6.61
N ARG A 70 -4.43 22.15 7.23
CA ARG A 70 -4.01 21.07 8.11
C ARG A 70 -3.29 19.98 7.28
N THR A 71 -2.17 19.50 7.79
CA THR A 71 -1.46 18.34 7.22
C THR A 71 -1.56 17.16 8.17
N GLU A 72 -1.80 15.97 7.60
CA GLU A 72 -1.89 14.71 8.33
C GLU A 72 -0.97 13.69 7.69
N GLN A 73 0.00 13.18 8.46
CA GLN A 73 0.88 12.08 8.06
C GLN A 73 0.08 10.78 8.10
N ILE A 74 0.10 10.02 7.01
CA ILE A 74 -0.69 8.79 6.86
C ILE A 74 0.17 7.55 7.04
N SER A 75 1.29 7.45 6.34
CA SER A 75 2.21 6.34 6.49
C SER A 75 3.66 6.76 6.21
N GLU A 76 4.60 5.91 6.61
CA GLU A 76 6.00 6.04 6.28
C GLU A 76 6.35 5.17 5.07
N LYS A 77 7.32 5.60 4.25
CA LYS A 77 7.77 4.83 3.09
C LYS A 77 8.60 3.64 3.55
N VAL A 78 8.14 2.43 3.26
CA VAL A 78 8.91 1.21 3.48
C VAL A 78 9.90 1.03 2.32
N VAL A 79 11.20 1.00 2.64
CA VAL A 79 12.27 0.81 1.66
C VAL A 79 12.86 -0.58 1.81
N VAL A 80 12.78 -1.36 0.73
CA VAL A 80 13.34 -2.70 0.61
C VAL A 80 14.36 -2.67 -0.54
N SER A 81 15.63 -2.91 -0.23
CA SER A 81 16.73 -2.76 -1.18
C SER A 81 17.39 -4.09 -1.54
N SER A 82 17.20 -5.10 -0.73
CA SER A 82 17.84 -6.41 -0.90
C SER A 82 17.04 -7.52 -0.24
N LYS A 83 17.39 -8.75 -0.57
CA LYS A 83 16.83 -9.94 0.07
C LYS A 83 16.95 -9.96 1.60
N ALA A 84 17.99 -9.31 2.16
CA ALA A 84 18.19 -9.22 3.61
C ALA A 84 17.08 -8.40 4.30
N ASP A 85 16.41 -7.52 3.58
CA ASP A 85 15.31 -6.68 4.08
C ASP A 85 13.96 -7.41 4.15
N TRP A 86 13.91 -8.73 3.99
CA TRP A 86 12.67 -9.51 3.95
C TRP A 86 11.76 -9.30 5.18
N GLU A 87 12.31 -8.94 6.33
CA GLU A 87 11.53 -8.63 7.54
C GLU A 87 10.74 -7.33 7.45
N LYS A 88 11.12 -6.44 6.52
CA LYS A 88 10.41 -5.18 6.25
C LYS A 88 9.23 -5.39 5.30
N VAL A 89 9.17 -6.54 4.60
CA VAL A 89 8.10 -6.82 3.65
C VAL A 89 6.82 -7.15 4.40
N GLU A 90 5.77 -6.40 4.14
CA GLU A 90 4.46 -6.58 4.77
C GLU A 90 3.57 -7.50 3.94
N ILE A 91 2.84 -8.40 4.65
CA ILE A 91 1.83 -9.26 4.04
C ILE A 91 0.49 -8.55 4.11
N LEU A 92 -0.13 -8.35 2.96
CA LEU A 92 -1.46 -7.77 2.80
C LEU A 92 -2.48 -8.90 2.62
N LEU A 93 -3.60 -8.80 3.31
CA LEU A 93 -4.66 -9.83 3.28
C LEU A 93 -5.95 -9.30 2.66
N ASP A 94 -6.17 -7.99 2.69
CA ASP A 94 -7.34 -7.34 2.13
C ASP A 94 -7.04 -6.71 0.77
N LYS A 95 -7.97 -6.87 -0.19
CA LYS A 95 -7.83 -6.28 -1.53
C LYS A 95 -7.83 -4.75 -1.52
N SER A 96 -8.39 -4.12 -0.51
CA SER A 96 -8.37 -2.67 -0.40
C SER A 96 -6.98 -2.12 -0.07
N GLU A 97 -6.09 -2.96 0.47
CA GLU A 97 -4.72 -2.58 0.80
C GLU A 97 -3.79 -2.49 -0.43
N ILE A 98 -4.20 -3.03 -1.58
CA ILE A 98 -3.38 -2.98 -2.81
C ILE A 98 -3.80 -1.89 -3.80
N VAL A 99 -4.90 -1.19 -3.54
CA VAL A 99 -5.42 -0.17 -4.46
C VAL A 99 -4.47 1.03 -4.52
N GLY A 100 -3.98 1.36 -5.70
CA GLY A 100 -2.99 2.43 -5.91
C GLY A 100 -1.54 1.99 -5.73
N LEU A 101 -1.28 0.69 -5.53
CA LEU A 101 0.06 0.10 -5.62
C LEU A 101 0.27 -0.51 -7.01
N LYS A 102 1.51 -0.54 -7.47
CA LYS A 102 1.94 -1.15 -8.73
C LYS A 102 2.23 -2.63 -8.53
N LYS A 103 1.52 -3.49 -9.26
CA LYS A 103 1.82 -4.93 -9.32
C LYS A 103 3.16 -5.16 -10.02
N ILE A 104 4.07 -5.88 -9.39
CA ILE A 104 5.40 -6.20 -9.93
C ILE A 104 5.46 -7.63 -10.45
N GLY A 105 5.04 -8.63 -9.65
CA GLY A 105 5.10 -10.02 -10.08
C GLY A 105 4.55 -10.99 -9.05
N GLU A 106 4.56 -12.28 -9.41
CA GLU A 106 4.20 -13.36 -8.50
C GLU A 106 5.39 -13.82 -7.67
N VAL A 107 5.16 -14.09 -6.39
CA VAL A 107 6.14 -14.63 -5.45
C VAL A 107 5.64 -15.92 -4.83
N LYS A 108 6.56 -16.85 -4.57
CA LYS A 108 6.24 -18.17 -4.01
C LYS A 108 7.30 -18.57 -2.98
N GLY A 109 6.81 -19.12 -1.87
CA GLY A 109 7.66 -19.78 -0.89
C GLY A 109 7.25 -21.24 -0.74
N LYS A 110 8.18 -22.16 -1.01
CA LYS A 110 7.95 -23.61 -0.88
C LYS A 110 8.97 -24.23 0.04
N THR A 111 8.51 -25.14 0.92
CA THR A 111 9.36 -26.02 1.69
C THR A 111 9.18 -27.45 1.19
N SER A 112 10.30 -28.17 0.96
CA SER A 112 10.28 -29.60 0.67
C SER A 112 10.51 -30.36 1.97
N GLY A 113 9.60 -31.28 2.30
CA GLY A 113 9.66 -32.06 3.52
C GLY A 113 10.62 -33.28 3.48
N TYR A 114 11.49 -33.38 2.49
CA TYR A 114 12.19 -34.67 2.20
C TYR A 114 13.43 -34.95 3.03
N PHE A 115 13.97 -34.02 3.84
CA PHE A 115 15.31 -34.26 4.42
C PHE A 115 15.56 -33.86 5.86
N SER A 116 14.58 -33.64 6.70
CA SER A 116 14.88 -33.55 8.13
C SER A 116 13.72 -34.05 8.98
N GLY A 117 14.00 -35.11 9.71
CA GLY A 117 13.05 -35.68 10.66
C GLY A 117 12.42 -34.60 11.55
N TYR A 118 11.11 -34.71 11.81
CA TYR A 118 10.35 -33.91 12.76
C TYR A 118 10.31 -32.39 12.56
N VAL A 119 10.16 -31.89 11.32
CA VAL A 119 9.78 -30.50 11.13
C VAL A 119 8.28 -30.35 11.39
N SER A 120 7.90 -29.59 12.40
CA SER A 120 6.50 -29.28 12.67
C SER A 120 5.88 -28.49 11.49
N GLY A 121 4.56 -28.63 11.27
CA GLY A 121 3.88 -27.85 10.22
C GLY A 121 4.10 -26.35 10.35
N ALA A 122 4.10 -25.84 11.58
CA ALA A 122 4.38 -24.45 11.86
C ALA A 122 5.78 -23.99 11.44
N ALA A 123 6.80 -24.84 11.59
CA ALA A 123 8.15 -24.52 11.14
C ALA A 123 8.26 -24.55 9.60
N ALA A 124 7.55 -25.46 8.92
CA ALA A 124 7.47 -25.50 7.47
C ALA A 124 6.76 -24.26 6.93
N ASP A 125 5.66 -23.83 7.54
CA ASP A 125 4.92 -22.62 7.20
C ASP A 125 5.78 -21.36 7.37
N LYS A 126 6.46 -21.23 8.51
CA LYS A 126 7.36 -20.10 8.78
C LYS A 126 8.48 -20.02 7.72
N LYS A 127 9.04 -21.16 7.36
CA LYS A 127 10.11 -21.22 6.34
C LYS A 127 9.58 -20.89 4.94
N ALA A 128 8.37 -21.36 4.58
CA ALA A 128 7.73 -21.02 3.30
C ALA A 128 7.42 -19.51 3.24
N ASN A 129 6.87 -18.97 4.33
CA ASN A 129 6.58 -17.54 4.44
C ASN A 129 7.85 -16.70 4.25
N LYS A 130 8.92 -17.04 4.98
CA LYS A 130 10.20 -16.35 4.84
C LYS A 130 10.69 -16.37 3.39
N LYS A 131 10.67 -17.53 2.71
CA LYS A 131 11.09 -17.63 1.31
C LYS A 131 10.26 -16.76 0.36
N MET A 132 8.95 -16.66 0.60
CA MET A 132 8.09 -15.80 -0.20
C MET A 132 8.42 -14.30 0.01
N LEU A 133 8.66 -13.90 1.25
CA LEU A 133 9.06 -12.53 1.59
C LEU A 133 10.46 -12.21 1.06
N GLU A 134 11.41 -13.16 1.15
CA GLU A 134 12.74 -13.03 0.54
C GLU A 134 12.66 -12.80 -0.97
N ALA A 135 11.77 -13.52 -1.66
CA ALA A 135 11.57 -13.34 -3.10
C ALA A 135 10.98 -11.95 -3.44
N ALA A 136 10.07 -11.45 -2.63
CA ALA A 136 9.55 -10.08 -2.79
C ALA A 136 10.63 -9.02 -2.51
N ALA A 137 11.41 -9.23 -1.46
CA ALA A 137 12.51 -8.33 -1.10
C ALA A 137 13.59 -8.27 -2.19
N GLU A 138 13.89 -9.40 -2.84
CA GLU A 138 14.82 -9.51 -4.00
C GLU A 138 14.32 -8.69 -5.21
N MET A 139 12.98 -8.52 -5.34
CA MET A 139 12.32 -7.67 -6.35
C MET A 139 12.19 -6.20 -5.90
N GLY A 140 12.70 -5.83 -4.73
CA GLY A 140 12.54 -4.50 -4.15
C GLY A 140 11.11 -4.14 -3.76
N CYS A 141 10.26 -5.15 -3.50
CA CYS A 141 8.84 -4.95 -3.23
C CYS A 141 8.57 -4.96 -1.72
N PRO A 142 8.04 -3.87 -1.16
CA PRO A 142 7.72 -3.79 0.27
C PRO A 142 6.41 -4.48 0.65
N PHE A 143 5.58 -4.91 -0.31
CA PHE A 143 4.27 -5.50 -0.04
C PHE A 143 4.05 -6.80 -0.80
N VAL A 144 3.41 -7.77 -0.14
CA VAL A 144 2.97 -9.02 -0.76
C VAL A 144 1.50 -9.24 -0.42
N TYR A 145 0.64 -9.22 -1.42
CA TYR A 145 -0.74 -9.65 -1.27
C TYR A 145 -0.81 -11.17 -1.35
N MET A 146 -1.23 -11.82 -0.25
CA MET A 146 -1.31 -13.28 -0.19
C MET A 146 -2.50 -13.80 -1.00
N THR A 147 -2.24 -14.69 -1.94
CA THR A 147 -3.27 -15.29 -2.81
C THR A 147 -3.59 -16.73 -2.43
N SER A 148 -2.64 -17.44 -1.84
CA SER A 148 -2.84 -18.83 -1.39
C SER A 148 -1.92 -19.16 -0.23
N ASP A 149 -2.51 -19.79 0.76
CA ASP A 149 -1.85 -20.33 1.94
C ASP A 149 -2.21 -21.81 2.05
N SER A 150 -1.35 -22.68 1.51
CA SER A 150 -1.55 -24.12 1.55
C SER A 150 -0.49 -24.75 2.45
N GLY A 151 -0.84 -24.88 3.73
CA GLY A 151 -0.12 -25.74 4.67
C GLY A 151 -0.74 -27.14 4.65
N ASN A 152 0.05 -28.22 4.47
CA ASN A 152 -0.45 -29.57 4.62
C ASN A 152 -0.58 -29.92 6.10
N SER A 153 -1.78 -29.70 6.65
CA SER A 153 -2.12 -29.88 8.06
C SER A 153 -2.47 -31.32 8.42
N GLY A 154 -2.21 -32.30 7.55
CA GLY A 154 -2.49 -33.70 7.83
C GLY A 154 -1.69 -34.24 9.01
N ALA A 155 -2.36 -34.71 10.05
CA ALA A 155 -1.76 -35.22 11.28
C ALA A 155 -0.81 -36.42 11.12
N PHE A 156 -0.80 -37.05 9.94
CA PHE A 156 -0.03 -38.26 9.62
C PHE A 156 0.74 -38.19 8.30
N SER A 157 1.05 -37.02 7.76
CA SER A 157 1.82 -36.91 6.51
C SER A 157 3.32 -36.90 6.79
N TYR A 158 4.04 -37.92 6.37
CA TYR A 158 5.50 -37.91 6.23
C TYR A 158 5.88 -36.82 5.22
N GLY A 159 6.64 -35.81 5.65
CA GLY A 159 7.09 -34.71 4.81
C GLY A 159 6.07 -33.56 4.70
N LYS A 160 5.91 -32.76 5.76
CA LYS A 160 5.06 -31.58 5.75
C LYS A 160 5.62 -30.54 4.76
N GLN A 161 4.89 -30.30 3.68
CA GLN A 161 5.18 -29.25 2.72
C GLN A 161 4.27 -28.06 2.96
N ALA A 162 4.83 -26.86 2.95
CA ALA A 162 4.07 -25.62 2.93
C ALA A 162 4.33 -24.88 1.62
N LEU A 163 3.28 -24.37 1.04
CA LEU A 163 3.31 -23.54 -0.17
C LEU A 163 2.56 -22.25 0.10
N LYS A 164 3.27 -21.14 0.05
CA LYS A 164 2.71 -19.79 0.12
C LYS A 164 2.84 -19.16 -1.27
N LYS A 165 1.79 -18.50 -1.73
CA LYS A 165 1.78 -17.75 -2.98
C LYS A 165 1.24 -16.36 -2.73
N GLY A 166 1.82 -15.39 -3.39
CA GLY A 166 1.40 -14.00 -3.32
C GLY A 166 1.77 -13.23 -4.57
N ILE A 167 1.30 -12.02 -4.62
CA ILE A 167 1.66 -11.04 -5.64
C ILE A 167 2.43 -9.93 -4.95
N ALA A 168 3.62 -9.63 -5.45
CA ALA A 168 4.47 -8.56 -4.96
C ALA A 168 4.04 -7.22 -5.56
N TYR A 169 3.95 -6.20 -4.70
CA TYR A 169 3.58 -4.84 -5.05
C TYR A 169 4.65 -3.86 -4.59
N ASN A 170 4.78 -2.77 -5.33
CA ASN A 170 5.61 -1.64 -4.98
C ASN A 170 4.78 -0.35 -5.10
N TYR A 171 5.37 0.77 -4.69
CA TYR A 171 4.81 2.08 -4.94
C TYR A 171 4.72 2.34 -6.45
N ASP A 172 3.69 3.08 -6.87
CA ASP A 172 3.54 3.50 -8.26
C ASP A 172 4.32 4.80 -8.46
N ASP A 173 5.64 4.65 -8.70
CA ASP A 173 6.54 5.80 -8.88
C ASP A 173 6.19 6.57 -10.16
N LYS A 174 6.44 7.88 -10.15
CA LYS A 174 6.44 8.71 -11.35
C LYS A 174 7.50 8.16 -12.32
N GLU A 175 7.08 7.86 -13.53
CA GLU A 175 7.97 7.66 -14.66
C GLU A 175 8.62 8.98 -15.09
#